data_424c7c7c94106e327828cf2fd7207603
#
_entry.id   424c7c7c94106e327828cf2fd7207603
#
_cell.length_a   1.000
_cell.length_b   1.000
_cell.length_c   1.000
_cell.angle_alpha   90.00
_cell.angle_beta   90.00
_cell.angle_gamma   90.00
#
_symmetry.space_group_name_H-M   'P 1'
#
loop_
_entity.id
_entity.type
_entity.pdbx_description
1 polymer ?
#
loop_
_entity_poly.entity_id
_entity_poly.type
_entity_poly.pdbx_seq_one_letter_code
_entity_poly.pdbx_strand_id
1 'polypeptide(L)'
;MPVKRTALRSGRFICRRGLSEXXXXGLYKKPVVVFMEKSPQTITAFLGVVYAGCYYVPVDEEMPSYRMELIFKTLSPQAVICDKATTDRLYKMGYQGQVYLYEQISATPQDTKALSAVREKSIDTDALYIVFTSGSTGIPKGVVACHRSVIDYIENLSAVLQVSEDTVFGNQAPLYVDACLKEIYPTLKFAATAYLIPKQLFMFPVKLVEFINAHQINTICWVVPALTMISGLGAFEKAVPSSLKTIAFGSEVFPARQLALWRKYVPNARYINLYGPTEATGMSCYYVVDREFKEDEVIPIGRPFPNTGILLLNEDGKEVTQGEKGEICIRGTAVTMGYYRQPEKTAGSFVQNPLNKDYPEIIYKTGDLGYYNDRGELMFASRKDYQIKHMGHRIELGEIEGSVNCMEKIAGGCCIYDEEKKKIVLFYAGEVQPAEVLAFLKERLPRYMVPGVLRQVDRLPLTLNGKVDRMKLKEMYAGE
;
A
#
# COMPACT_ATOMS: atom_id res chain seq x y z
N MET A 1 27.07 -14.43 0.97
CA MET A 1 26.38 -14.68 2.24
C MET A 1 25.18 -15.58 1.98
N PRO A 2 24.97 -16.68 2.74
CA PRO A 2 23.81 -17.52 2.50
C PRO A 2 22.53 -16.76 2.83
N VAL A 3 21.64 -16.68 1.86
CA VAL A 3 20.28 -16.14 2.07
C VAL A 3 19.60 -17.09 3.05
N LYS A 4 19.29 -16.62 4.24
CA LYS A 4 18.53 -17.42 5.22
C LYS A 4 17.21 -17.84 4.54
N ARG A 5 16.94 -19.13 4.52
CA ARG A 5 15.68 -19.68 4.00
C ARG A 5 14.51 -19.14 4.82
N THR A 6 13.78 -18.23 4.25
CA THR A 6 12.65 -17.57 4.92
C THR A 6 11.35 -17.99 4.22
N ALA A 7 11.00 -19.27 4.38
CA ALA A 7 9.73 -19.77 3.87
C ALA A 7 8.71 -19.90 5.01
N LEU A 8 7.54 -19.32 4.82
CA LEU A 8 6.38 -19.59 5.68
C LEU A 8 5.72 -20.86 5.15
N ARG A 9 5.82 -21.96 5.89
CA ARG A 9 5.04 -23.18 5.62
C ARG A 9 3.95 -23.31 6.69
N SER A 10 2.74 -23.58 6.23
CA SER A 10 1.47 -23.86 6.92
C SER A 10 1.31 -23.43 8.38
N GLY A 11 0.28 -22.66 8.62
CA GLY A 11 -0.03 -21.98 9.88
C GLY A 11 -0.29 -22.83 11.13
N ARG A 12 -0.03 -24.14 11.12
CA ARG A 12 -0.24 -24.95 12.33
C ARG A 12 0.79 -24.73 13.42
N PHE A 13 1.96 -24.20 13.10
CA PHE A 13 3.09 -24.11 14.05
C PHE A 13 3.36 -22.74 14.65
N ILE A 14 2.91 -21.67 14.01
CA ILE A 14 3.46 -20.33 14.30
C ILE A 14 2.64 -19.54 15.32
N CYS A 15 1.32 -19.71 15.34
CA CYS A 15 0.44 -18.85 16.16
C CYS A 15 0.22 -19.32 17.60
N ARG A 16 0.85 -20.42 18.02
CA ARG A 16 0.55 -21.03 19.32
C ARG A 16 1.44 -20.60 20.48
N ARG A 17 2.47 -19.78 20.25
CA ARG A 17 3.39 -19.38 21.32
C ARG A 17 3.39 -17.85 21.55
N GLY A 18 3.17 -17.46 22.77
CA GLY A 18 3.83 -16.34 23.40
C GLY A 18 3.25 -14.94 23.33
N LEU A 19 2.01 -14.69 22.86
CA LEU A 19 1.46 -13.31 22.87
C LEU A 19 0.23 -13.15 23.79
N SER A 20 0.03 -14.08 24.74
CA SER A 20 -0.99 -13.97 25.80
C SER A 20 -0.73 -12.80 26.76
N GLU A 21 0.48 -12.31 26.91
CA GLU A 21 0.83 -11.14 27.74
C GLU A 21 0.13 -9.85 27.31
N UNK A 22 -0.02 -9.78 26.22
CA UNK A 22 -0.70 -8.65 25.72
C UNK A 22 -2.11 -8.59 26.20
N UNK A 23 -2.64 -9.63 26.43
CA UNK A 23 -3.91 -9.69 26.97
C UNK A 23 -3.98 -9.44 28.46
N UNK A 24 -3.10 -9.70 28.89
CA UNK A 24 -2.93 -9.46 30.24
C UNK A 24 -2.73 -8.02 30.64
N UNK A 25 -2.41 -7.45 29.76
CA UNK A 25 -2.21 -6.11 29.98
C UNK A 25 -3.40 -5.28 29.82
N GLY A 26 -4.47 -5.75 29.56
CA GLY A 26 -5.72 -5.07 29.37
C GLY A 26 -5.83 -4.31 28.07
N LEU A 27 -5.10 -4.72 27.03
CA LEU A 27 -5.02 -4.02 25.75
C LEU A 27 -6.15 -4.37 24.77
N TYR A 28 -7.16 -5.10 25.16
CA TYR A 28 -8.27 -5.54 24.29
C TYR A 28 -8.83 -4.37 23.46
N LYS A 29 -8.94 -4.57 22.16
CA LYS A 29 -9.38 -3.57 21.15
C LYS A 29 -8.53 -2.29 21.16
N LYS A 30 -7.22 -2.44 21.34
CA LYS A 30 -6.27 -1.32 21.27
C LYS A 30 -5.26 -1.52 20.14
N PRO A 31 -4.71 -0.43 19.59
CA PRO A 31 -3.64 -0.54 18.59
C PRO A 31 -2.33 -0.97 19.26
N VAL A 32 -1.69 -1.97 18.67
CA VAL A 32 -0.34 -2.40 19.05
C VAL A 32 0.57 -2.17 17.84
N VAL A 33 1.55 -1.31 18.00
CA VAL A 33 2.52 -1.04 16.93
C VAL A 33 3.46 -2.25 16.80
N VAL A 34 3.71 -2.68 15.57
CA VAL A 34 4.73 -3.70 15.28
C VAL A 34 5.83 -3.02 14.46
N PHE A 35 6.95 -2.79 15.14
CA PHE A 35 8.12 -2.07 14.62
C PHE A 35 9.28 -3.05 14.52
N MET A 36 9.31 -3.83 13.43
CA MET A 36 10.25 -4.94 13.25
C MET A 36 10.67 -5.02 11.78
N GLU A 37 11.87 -5.52 11.53
CA GLU A 37 12.34 -5.78 10.17
C GLU A 37 11.42 -6.78 9.44
N LYS A 38 11.35 -6.66 8.12
CA LYS A 38 10.55 -7.58 7.28
C LYS A 38 11.04 -9.02 7.45
N SER A 39 10.22 -9.85 8.09
CA SER A 39 10.58 -11.23 8.44
C SER A 39 9.33 -12.07 8.72
N PRO A 40 9.45 -13.41 8.77
CA PRO A 40 8.33 -14.25 9.23
C PRO A 40 7.93 -13.96 10.67
N GLN A 41 8.88 -13.52 11.49
CA GLN A 41 8.63 -13.16 12.89
C GLN A 41 7.67 -11.95 12.98
N THR A 42 7.81 -11.00 12.07
CA THR A 42 6.92 -9.82 11.99
C THR A 42 5.49 -10.25 11.69
N ILE A 43 5.31 -11.21 10.77
CA ILE A 43 3.99 -11.77 10.46
C ILE A 43 3.42 -12.50 11.70
N THR A 44 4.27 -13.25 12.41
CA THR A 44 3.87 -13.90 13.66
C THR A 44 3.42 -12.88 14.69
N ALA A 45 4.13 -11.75 14.80
CA ALA A 45 3.75 -10.66 15.71
C ALA A 45 2.38 -10.07 15.35
N PHE A 46 2.10 -9.83 14.04
CA PHE A 46 0.78 -9.37 13.59
C PHE A 46 -0.33 -10.31 14.08
N LEU A 47 -0.14 -11.60 13.80
CA LEU A 47 -1.14 -12.61 14.18
C LEU A 47 -1.28 -12.70 15.71
N GLY A 48 -0.19 -12.61 16.44
CA GLY A 48 -0.23 -12.60 17.90
C GLY A 48 -1.01 -11.43 18.48
N VAL A 49 -0.83 -10.24 17.89
CA VAL A 49 -1.61 -9.04 18.28
C VAL A 49 -3.11 -9.31 18.05
N VAL A 50 -3.46 -9.90 16.92
CA VAL A 50 -4.85 -10.23 16.57
C VAL A 50 -5.42 -11.27 17.55
N TYR A 51 -4.66 -12.32 17.85
CA TYR A 51 -5.07 -13.35 18.81
C TYR A 51 -5.27 -12.79 20.23
N ALA A 52 -4.55 -11.73 20.58
CA ALA A 52 -4.71 -11.02 21.85
C ALA A 52 -5.96 -10.09 21.86
N GLY A 53 -6.74 -10.07 20.77
CA GLY A 53 -7.94 -9.22 20.66
C GLY A 53 -7.62 -7.75 20.38
N CYS A 54 -6.41 -7.49 19.85
CA CYS A 54 -5.92 -6.17 19.48
C CYS A 54 -5.85 -6.05 17.96
N TYR A 55 -5.49 -4.88 17.47
CA TYR A 55 -5.24 -4.69 16.04
C TYR A 55 -3.83 -4.17 15.82
N TYR A 56 -3.14 -4.76 14.83
CA TYR A 56 -1.74 -4.41 14.59
C TYR A 56 -1.60 -3.14 13.75
N VAL A 57 -0.54 -2.41 14.01
CA VAL A 57 -0.16 -1.20 13.26
C VAL A 57 1.28 -1.40 12.79
N PRO A 58 1.48 -1.81 11.54
CA PRO A 58 2.85 -2.07 11.07
C PRO A 58 3.55 -0.75 10.75
N VAL A 59 4.81 -0.64 11.15
CA VAL A 59 5.65 0.54 10.91
C VAL A 59 6.96 0.09 10.26
N ASP A 60 7.37 0.82 9.23
CA ASP A 60 8.59 0.58 8.48
C ASP A 60 9.83 0.77 9.36
N GLU A 61 10.69 -0.22 9.39
CA GLU A 61 11.96 -0.17 10.15
C GLU A 61 12.90 0.94 9.67
N GLU A 62 12.74 1.42 8.44
CA GLU A 62 13.54 2.52 7.88
C GLU A 62 12.82 3.89 7.93
N MET A 63 11.61 3.95 8.46
CA MET A 63 10.81 5.19 8.48
C MET A 63 11.52 6.31 9.23
N PRO A 64 11.60 7.55 8.67
CA PRO A 64 12.19 8.67 9.40
C PRO A 64 11.53 8.90 10.76
N SER A 65 12.32 9.25 11.77
CA SER A 65 11.82 9.44 13.14
C SER A 65 10.71 10.49 13.21
N TYR A 66 10.86 11.60 12.50
CA TYR A 66 9.83 12.64 12.42
C TYR A 66 8.47 12.06 11.97
N ARG A 67 8.47 11.21 10.93
CA ARG A 67 7.22 10.61 10.45
C ARG A 67 6.65 9.62 11.46
N MET A 68 7.52 8.85 12.14
CA MET A 68 7.09 7.97 13.23
C MET A 68 6.42 8.77 14.36
N GLU A 69 7.00 9.93 14.73
CA GLU A 69 6.43 10.81 15.76
C GLU A 69 5.01 11.27 15.37
N LEU A 70 4.79 11.65 14.12
CA LEU A 70 3.46 12.04 13.63
C LEU A 70 2.45 10.88 13.74
N ILE A 71 2.87 9.66 13.38
CA ILE A 71 2.06 8.45 13.50
C ILE A 71 1.76 8.18 14.98
N PHE A 72 2.77 8.23 15.85
CA PHE A 72 2.62 7.96 17.29
C PHE A 72 1.73 9.01 17.95
N LYS A 73 1.84 10.28 17.54
CA LYS A 73 0.97 11.36 18.03
C LYS A 73 -0.50 11.09 17.67
N THR A 74 -0.77 10.65 16.45
CA THR A 74 -2.13 10.28 16.02
C THR A 74 -2.63 9.05 16.76
N LEU A 75 -1.78 8.02 16.86
CA LEU A 75 -2.14 6.71 17.36
C LEU A 75 -2.22 6.67 18.89
N SER A 76 -1.33 7.36 19.58
CA SER A 76 -1.10 7.27 21.03
C SER A 76 -0.99 5.81 21.47
N PRO A 77 -0.03 5.04 20.92
CA PRO A 77 0.02 3.61 21.17
C PRO A 77 0.42 3.32 22.62
N GLN A 78 -0.28 2.38 23.24
CA GLN A 78 0.04 1.92 24.60
C GLN A 78 1.12 0.85 24.59
N ALA A 79 1.30 0.16 23.45
CA ALA A 79 2.26 -0.92 23.35
C ALA A 79 2.92 -0.94 21.96
N VAL A 80 4.21 -1.29 21.96
CA VAL A 80 5.00 -1.51 20.73
C VAL A 80 5.70 -2.88 20.86
N ILE A 81 5.56 -3.72 19.84
CA ILE A 81 6.38 -4.91 19.67
C ILE A 81 7.54 -4.54 18.75
N CYS A 82 8.75 -4.79 19.19
CA CYS A 82 9.97 -4.54 18.43
C CYS A 82 10.92 -5.74 18.50
N ASP A 83 11.91 -5.75 17.64
CA ASP A 83 13.00 -6.71 17.70
C ASP A 83 14.29 -5.99 18.15
N LYS A 84 15.38 -6.74 18.27
CA LYS A 84 16.68 -6.18 18.69
C LYS A 84 17.19 -5.10 17.73
N ALA A 85 16.83 -5.18 16.44
CA ALA A 85 17.31 -4.24 15.44
C ALA A 85 16.62 -2.87 15.55
N THR A 86 15.35 -2.85 15.98
CA THR A 86 14.53 -1.62 16.00
C THR A 86 14.41 -0.99 17.40
N THR A 87 14.74 -1.73 18.45
CA THR A 87 14.57 -1.31 19.85
C THR A 87 15.29 0.02 20.18
N ASP A 88 16.55 0.15 19.78
CA ASP A 88 17.36 1.35 20.06
C ASP A 88 16.74 2.61 19.42
N ARG A 89 16.18 2.48 18.23
CA ARG A 89 15.51 3.60 17.56
C ARG A 89 14.27 4.04 18.32
N LEU A 90 13.50 3.09 18.85
CA LEU A 90 12.30 3.38 19.64
C LEU A 90 12.63 4.18 20.90
N TYR A 91 13.68 3.74 21.61
CA TYR A 91 14.14 4.46 22.82
C TYR A 91 14.69 5.87 22.51
N LYS A 92 15.41 6.01 21.41
CA LYS A 92 15.92 7.34 20.98
C LYS A 92 14.81 8.33 20.65
N MET A 93 13.63 7.83 20.23
CA MET A 93 12.44 8.65 20.00
C MET A 93 11.73 9.07 21.29
N GLY A 94 12.17 8.57 22.45
CA GLY A 94 11.59 8.90 23.75
C GLY A 94 10.24 8.24 24.01
N TYR A 95 9.91 7.12 23.38
CA TYR A 95 8.65 6.41 23.61
C TYR A 95 8.56 5.96 25.07
N GLN A 96 7.45 6.27 25.74
CA GLN A 96 7.25 6.02 27.17
C GLN A 96 6.22 4.91 27.44
N GLY A 97 5.63 4.33 26.41
CA GLY A 97 4.66 3.24 26.57
C GLY A 97 5.34 1.89 26.75
N GLN A 98 4.54 0.84 26.78
CA GLN A 98 5.06 -0.51 27.01
C GLN A 98 5.78 -1.05 25.75
N VAL A 99 6.98 -1.56 25.94
CA VAL A 99 7.81 -2.14 24.88
C VAL A 99 7.93 -3.65 25.12
N TYR A 100 7.57 -4.42 24.09
CA TYR A 100 7.71 -5.87 24.09
C TYR A 100 8.77 -6.28 23.08
N LEU A 101 9.82 -6.94 23.54
CA LEU A 101 10.81 -7.55 22.65
C LEU A 101 10.24 -8.87 22.13
N TYR A 102 10.16 -8.99 20.81
CA TYR A 102 9.62 -10.18 20.14
C TYR A 102 10.27 -11.47 20.63
N GLU A 103 11.61 -11.46 20.79
CA GLU A 103 12.35 -12.63 21.23
C GLU A 103 11.93 -13.09 22.63
N GLN A 104 11.54 -12.17 23.50
CA GLN A 104 11.08 -12.49 24.85
C GLN A 104 9.66 -13.03 24.84
N ILE A 105 8.72 -12.28 24.21
CA ILE A 105 7.30 -12.66 24.18
C ILE A 105 7.07 -13.96 23.41
N SER A 106 7.88 -14.23 22.38
CA SER A 106 7.74 -15.48 21.60
C SER A 106 8.14 -16.73 22.38
N ALA A 107 8.90 -16.57 23.47
CA ALA A 107 9.32 -17.64 24.35
C ALA A 107 8.31 -17.89 25.49
N THR A 108 7.36 -16.97 25.71
CA THR A 108 6.38 -17.06 26.81
C THR A 108 5.36 -18.20 26.54
N PRO A 109 5.03 -19.02 27.55
CA PRO A 109 4.00 -20.03 27.39
C PRO A 109 2.63 -19.46 27.02
N GLN A 110 1.89 -20.20 26.21
CA GLN A 110 0.56 -19.80 25.77
C GLN A 110 -0.47 -19.91 26.89
N ASP A 111 -1.21 -18.83 27.17
CA ASP A 111 -2.38 -18.86 28.04
C ASP A 111 -3.64 -19.13 27.23
N THR A 112 -4.02 -20.39 27.13
CA THR A 112 -5.18 -20.83 26.35
C THR A 112 -6.51 -20.29 26.90
N LYS A 113 -6.61 -20.08 28.23
CA LYS A 113 -7.82 -19.56 28.86
C LYS A 113 -8.03 -18.08 28.45
N ALA A 114 -6.97 -17.28 28.55
CA ALA A 114 -7.02 -15.88 28.13
C ALA A 114 -7.38 -15.74 26.65
N LEU A 115 -6.77 -16.56 25.78
CA LEU A 115 -7.04 -16.55 24.35
C LEU A 115 -8.49 -16.97 24.03
N SER A 116 -9.04 -17.97 24.75
CA SER A 116 -10.44 -18.38 24.58
C SER A 116 -11.41 -17.26 24.98
N ALA A 117 -11.14 -16.61 26.12
CA ALA A 117 -11.96 -15.49 26.59
C ALA A 117 -11.97 -14.31 25.61
N VAL A 118 -10.84 -14.03 24.95
CA VAL A 118 -10.75 -13.01 23.89
C VAL A 118 -11.59 -13.45 22.69
N ARG A 119 -11.42 -14.69 22.23
CA ARG A 119 -12.10 -15.23 21.06
C ARG A 119 -13.63 -15.21 21.20
N GLU A 120 -14.13 -15.50 22.40
CA GLU A 120 -15.57 -15.47 22.69
C GLU A 120 -16.20 -14.07 22.55
N LYS A 121 -15.39 -13.03 22.73
CA LYS A 121 -15.83 -11.62 22.65
C LYS A 121 -15.58 -10.98 21.28
N SER A 122 -14.73 -11.60 20.45
CA SER A 122 -14.36 -11.03 19.16
C SER A 122 -15.42 -11.26 18.11
N ILE A 123 -15.67 -10.26 17.29
CA ILE A 123 -16.60 -10.33 16.17
C ILE A 123 -15.87 -9.87 14.89
N ASP A 124 -16.41 -10.24 13.75
CA ASP A 124 -15.74 -9.98 12.47
C ASP A 124 -15.71 -8.50 12.04
N THR A 125 -16.50 -7.65 12.71
CA THR A 125 -16.44 -6.20 12.51
C THR A 125 -15.42 -5.51 13.44
N ASP A 126 -14.73 -6.27 14.29
CA ASP A 126 -13.62 -5.71 15.08
C ASP A 126 -12.46 -5.33 14.13
N ALA A 127 -11.72 -4.28 14.52
CA ALA A 127 -10.55 -3.83 13.75
C ALA A 127 -9.46 -4.93 13.73
N LEU A 128 -8.85 -5.12 12.56
CA LEU A 128 -7.76 -6.08 12.35
C LEU A 128 -6.41 -5.36 12.29
N TYR A 129 -6.35 -4.25 11.55
CA TYR A 129 -5.11 -3.47 11.41
C TYR A 129 -5.40 -1.99 11.18
N ILE A 130 -4.34 -1.19 11.36
CA ILE A 130 -4.27 0.18 10.85
C ILE A 130 -3.02 0.28 9.97
N VAL A 131 -3.21 0.65 8.70
CA VAL A 131 -2.10 0.95 7.78
C VAL A 131 -2.08 2.45 7.52
N PHE A 132 -0.92 3.08 7.72
CA PHE A 132 -0.76 4.51 7.53
C PHE A 132 -0.38 4.84 6.08
N THR A 133 -1.13 5.77 5.47
CA THR A 133 -0.87 6.29 4.13
C THR A 133 -0.51 7.77 4.20
N SER A 134 -0.02 8.32 3.10
CA SER A 134 0.27 9.76 2.99
C SER A 134 -1.02 10.57 3.16
N GLY A 135 -0.91 11.73 3.76
CA GLY A 135 -2.04 12.64 3.96
C GLY A 135 -1.80 14.00 3.31
N SER A 136 -2.81 14.52 2.66
CA SER A 136 -2.74 15.81 1.93
C SER A 136 -2.34 17.01 2.80
N THR A 137 -2.50 16.89 4.12
CA THR A 137 -2.13 17.94 5.09
C THR A 137 -0.75 17.73 5.70
N GLY A 138 0.04 16.79 5.19
CA GLY A 138 1.35 16.45 5.75
C GLY A 138 1.32 15.48 6.93
N ILE A 139 0.14 15.18 7.46
CA ILE A 139 -0.03 14.25 8.58
C ILE A 139 -0.53 12.90 8.04
N PRO A 140 0.22 11.80 8.28
CA PRO A 140 -0.22 10.49 7.81
C PRO A 140 -1.62 10.11 8.33
N LYS A 141 -2.41 9.44 7.49
CA LYS A 141 -3.75 8.97 7.85
C LYS A 141 -3.75 7.46 8.03
N GLY A 142 -4.25 6.98 9.16
CA GLY A 142 -4.32 5.55 9.50
C GLY A 142 -5.64 4.95 9.04
N VAL A 143 -5.63 4.09 8.03
CA VAL A 143 -6.81 3.41 7.50
C VAL A 143 -7.09 2.19 8.37
N VAL A 144 -8.31 2.08 8.90
CA VAL A 144 -8.71 1.00 9.82
C VAL A 144 -9.51 -0.05 9.05
N ALA A 145 -8.98 -1.25 8.92
CA ALA A 145 -9.70 -2.38 8.31
C ALA A 145 -10.17 -3.36 9.38
N CYS A 146 -11.35 -3.95 9.17
CA CYS A 146 -11.88 -4.98 10.08
C CYS A 146 -11.61 -6.40 9.55
N HIS A 147 -11.85 -7.40 10.41
CA HIS A 147 -11.71 -8.81 10.02
C HIS A 147 -12.59 -9.14 8.81
N ARG A 148 -13.86 -8.72 8.83
CA ARG A 148 -14.83 -9.02 7.75
C ARG A 148 -14.31 -8.57 6.39
N SER A 149 -13.82 -7.33 6.30
CA SER A 149 -13.36 -6.76 5.03
C SER A 149 -12.14 -7.52 4.49
N VAL A 150 -11.22 -7.94 5.38
CA VAL A 150 -10.03 -8.72 4.98
C VAL A 150 -10.41 -10.16 4.59
N ILE A 151 -11.30 -10.79 5.34
CA ILE A 151 -11.78 -12.16 5.02
C ILE A 151 -12.41 -12.18 3.63
N ASP A 152 -13.34 -11.26 3.37
CA ASP A 152 -14.04 -11.16 2.08
C ASP A 152 -13.03 -10.89 0.95
N TYR A 153 -12.13 -9.92 1.15
CA TYR A 153 -11.10 -9.59 0.16
C TYR A 153 -10.23 -10.81 -0.19
N ILE A 154 -9.74 -11.53 0.83
CA ILE A 154 -8.83 -12.66 0.61
C ILE A 154 -9.57 -13.85 -0.04
N GLU A 155 -10.84 -14.08 0.30
CA GLU A 155 -11.67 -15.09 -0.40
C GLU A 155 -11.70 -14.80 -1.90
N ASN A 156 -12.10 -13.59 -2.25
CA ASN A 156 -12.30 -13.20 -3.63
C ASN A 156 -10.99 -13.11 -4.42
N LEU A 157 -9.97 -12.53 -3.83
CA LEU A 157 -8.64 -12.45 -4.45
C LEU A 157 -8.06 -13.85 -4.70
N SER A 158 -8.17 -14.75 -3.72
CA SER A 158 -7.64 -16.12 -3.83
C SER A 158 -8.31 -16.90 -4.95
N ALA A 159 -9.62 -16.71 -5.12
CA ALA A 159 -10.37 -17.31 -6.23
C ALA A 159 -9.85 -16.78 -7.59
N VAL A 160 -9.64 -15.47 -7.70
CA VAL A 160 -9.12 -14.83 -8.93
C VAL A 160 -7.70 -15.30 -9.23
N LEU A 161 -6.83 -15.41 -8.21
CA LEU A 161 -5.44 -15.85 -8.37
C LEU A 161 -5.34 -17.39 -8.52
N GLN A 162 -6.41 -18.13 -8.24
CA GLN A 162 -6.46 -19.62 -8.22
C GLN A 162 -5.47 -20.20 -7.20
N VAL A 163 -5.51 -19.66 -5.98
CA VAL A 163 -4.59 -20.07 -4.91
C VAL A 163 -4.95 -21.48 -4.40
N SER A 164 -3.92 -22.28 -4.19
CA SER A 164 -4.01 -23.63 -3.59
C SER A 164 -2.83 -23.85 -2.64
N GLU A 165 -2.76 -25.04 -2.04
CA GLU A 165 -1.61 -25.43 -1.21
C GLU A 165 -0.30 -25.51 -2.01
N ASP A 166 -0.38 -25.69 -3.33
CA ASP A 166 0.80 -25.72 -4.22
C ASP A 166 1.28 -24.32 -4.64
N THR A 167 0.58 -23.27 -4.23
CA THR A 167 0.98 -21.91 -4.56
C THR A 167 2.25 -21.54 -3.81
N VAL A 168 3.21 -21.00 -4.54
CA VAL A 168 4.47 -20.49 -3.97
C VAL A 168 4.55 -19.00 -4.33
N PHE A 169 4.24 -18.15 -3.36
CA PHE A 169 4.27 -16.70 -3.54
C PHE A 169 5.68 -16.14 -3.43
N GLY A 170 5.98 -15.14 -4.24
CA GLY A 170 7.15 -14.29 -4.08
C GLY A 170 6.73 -12.91 -3.59
N ASN A 171 6.85 -12.65 -2.28
CA ASN A 171 6.38 -11.39 -1.69
C ASN A 171 7.37 -10.25 -1.93
N GLN A 172 6.92 -9.25 -2.71
CA GLN A 172 7.65 -8.01 -2.97
C GLN A 172 7.30 -6.93 -1.96
N ALA A 173 6.02 -6.77 -1.66
CA ALA A 173 5.50 -5.65 -0.86
C ALA A 173 6.13 -5.58 0.54
N PRO A 174 6.42 -4.37 1.04
CA PRO A 174 6.76 -4.21 2.47
C PRO A 174 5.59 -4.65 3.35
N LEU A 175 5.88 -5.07 4.59
CA LEU A 175 4.83 -5.54 5.50
C LEU A 175 4.02 -4.40 6.14
N TYR A 176 4.46 -3.15 5.98
CA TYR A 176 3.76 -1.98 6.54
C TYR A 176 2.71 -1.38 5.59
N VAL A 177 2.49 -2.01 4.41
CA VAL A 177 1.43 -1.59 3.48
C VAL A 177 0.44 -2.73 3.26
N ASP A 178 -0.81 -2.39 2.95
CA ASP A 178 -1.87 -3.37 2.69
C ASP A 178 -1.59 -4.27 1.48
N ALA A 179 -0.70 -3.85 0.58
CA ALA A 179 -0.30 -4.66 -0.58
C ALA A 179 0.26 -6.03 -0.18
N CYS A 180 0.85 -6.17 1.03
CA CYS A 180 1.38 -7.47 1.50
C CYS A 180 0.26 -8.49 1.79
N LEU A 181 -0.97 -8.05 2.01
CA LEU A 181 -2.10 -8.94 2.28
C LEU A 181 -2.31 -9.95 1.15
N LYS A 182 -2.05 -9.53 -0.10
CA LYS A 182 -2.27 -10.35 -1.32
C LYS A 182 -1.52 -11.69 -1.31
N GLU A 183 -0.46 -11.76 -0.54
CA GLU A 183 0.42 -12.94 -0.51
C GLU A 183 0.41 -13.61 0.86
N ILE A 184 0.40 -12.80 1.95
CA ILE A 184 0.52 -13.32 3.31
C ILE A 184 -0.76 -14.05 3.75
N TYR A 185 -1.93 -13.42 3.61
CA TYR A 185 -3.18 -14.02 4.08
C TYR A 185 -3.61 -15.24 3.24
N PRO A 186 -3.49 -15.24 1.90
CA PRO A 186 -3.73 -16.47 1.15
C PRO A 186 -2.76 -17.60 1.52
N THR A 187 -1.49 -17.28 1.80
CA THR A 187 -0.52 -18.28 2.27
C THR A 187 -1.01 -18.95 3.55
N LEU A 188 -1.51 -18.16 4.50
CA LEU A 188 -2.03 -18.68 5.77
C LEU A 188 -3.31 -19.50 5.57
N LYS A 189 -4.21 -19.02 4.72
CA LYS A 189 -5.52 -19.62 4.49
C LYS A 189 -5.42 -20.99 3.77
N PHE A 190 -4.58 -21.07 2.74
CA PHE A 190 -4.48 -22.24 1.88
C PHE A 190 -3.30 -23.15 2.23
N ALA A 191 -2.58 -22.86 3.32
CA ALA A 191 -1.35 -23.58 3.69
C ALA A 191 -0.29 -23.56 2.57
N ALA A 192 -0.32 -22.48 1.77
CA ALA A 192 0.62 -22.25 0.68
C ALA A 192 2.01 -21.86 1.21
N THR A 193 2.93 -21.53 0.33
CA THR A 193 4.28 -21.07 0.69
C THR A 193 4.46 -19.60 0.24
N ALA A 194 5.14 -18.79 1.06
CA ALA A 194 5.53 -17.45 0.64
C ALA A 194 7.02 -17.20 0.95
N TYR A 195 7.76 -16.76 -0.05
CA TYR A 195 9.13 -16.29 0.11
C TYR A 195 9.11 -14.77 0.23
N LEU A 196 9.60 -14.26 1.35
CA LEU A 196 9.81 -12.81 1.53
C LEU A 196 11.09 -12.44 0.77
N ILE A 197 10.92 -11.87 -0.42
CA ILE A 197 12.07 -11.56 -1.29
C ILE A 197 12.87 -10.40 -0.69
N PRO A 198 14.19 -10.57 -0.52
CA PRO A 198 15.05 -9.47 -0.03
C PRO A 198 14.99 -8.26 -0.96
N LYS A 199 14.77 -7.07 -0.38
CA LYS A 199 14.58 -5.85 -1.19
C LYS A 199 15.79 -5.52 -2.07
N GLN A 200 17.00 -5.93 -1.65
CA GLN A 200 18.21 -5.72 -2.44
C GLN A 200 18.18 -6.44 -3.80
N LEU A 201 17.45 -7.58 -3.91
CA LEU A 201 17.35 -8.31 -5.18
C LEU A 201 16.62 -7.50 -6.25
N PHE A 202 15.76 -6.56 -5.85
CA PHE A 202 15.07 -5.69 -6.81
C PHE A 202 16.01 -4.68 -7.49
N MET A 203 17.27 -4.56 -7.06
CA MET A 203 18.29 -3.79 -7.78
C MET A 203 19.05 -4.63 -8.84
N PHE A 204 18.82 -5.96 -8.86
CA PHE A 204 19.56 -6.89 -9.73
C PHE A 204 18.59 -7.82 -10.45
N PRO A 205 17.94 -7.36 -11.54
CA PRO A 205 16.82 -8.10 -12.13
C PRO A 205 17.13 -9.53 -12.57
N VAL A 206 18.36 -9.82 -13.05
CA VAL A 206 18.75 -11.19 -13.41
C VAL A 206 18.79 -12.07 -12.15
N LYS A 207 19.40 -11.58 -11.06
CA LYS A 207 19.46 -12.33 -9.79
C LYS A 207 18.06 -12.52 -9.18
N LEU A 208 17.18 -11.57 -9.39
CA LEU A 208 15.79 -11.68 -8.94
C LEU A 208 15.07 -12.82 -9.69
N VAL A 209 15.27 -12.91 -11.02
CA VAL A 209 14.71 -13.99 -11.83
C VAL A 209 15.32 -15.34 -11.42
N GLU A 210 16.63 -15.39 -11.19
CA GLU A 210 17.29 -16.61 -10.69
C GLU A 210 16.72 -17.05 -9.33
N PHE A 211 16.46 -16.09 -8.44
CA PHE A 211 15.83 -16.35 -7.13
C PHE A 211 14.41 -16.93 -7.32
N ILE A 212 13.60 -16.35 -8.21
CA ILE A 212 12.26 -16.85 -8.54
C ILE A 212 12.33 -18.32 -8.95
N ASN A 213 13.22 -18.64 -9.88
CA ASN A 213 13.37 -20.00 -10.41
C ASN A 213 13.92 -20.98 -9.36
N ALA A 214 14.95 -20.56 -8.60
CA ALA A 214 15.57 -21.40 -7.57
C ALA A 214 14.59 -21.81 -6.46
N HIS A 215 13.64 -20.93 -6.15
CA HIS A 215 12.64 -21.18 -5.12
C HIS A 215 11.30 -21.66 -5.69
N GLN A 216 11.24 -21.91 -7.01
CA GLN A 216 10.04 -22.39 -7.71
C GLN A 216 8.82 -21.49 -7.39
N ILE A 217 9.05 -20.16 -7.30
CA ILE A 217 7.99 -19.18 -7.11
C ILE A 217 7.09 -19.23 -8.34
N ASN A 218 5.80 -19.50 -8.13
CA ASN A 218 4.85 -19.64 -9.23
C ASN A 218 3.81 -18.53 -9.28
N THR A 219 3.71 -17.70 -8.24
CA THR A 219 2.72 -16.62 -8.15
C THR A 219 3.36 -15.36 -7.57
N ILE A 220 3.16 -14.23 -8.27
CA ILE A 220 3.61 -12.92 -7.79
C ILE A 220 2.45 -11.91 -7.90
N CYS A 221 2.38 -10.97 -6.92
CA CYS A 221 1.37 -9.91 -6.87
C CYS A 221 2.07 -8.56 -6.65
N TRP A 222 2.77 -8.10 -7.69
CA TRP A 222 3.75 -7.02 -7.57
C TRP A 222 3.25 -5.68 -8.10
N VAL A 223 3.93 -4.62 -7.67
CA VAL A 223 3.74 -3.29 -8.27
C VAL A 223 4.35 -3.28 -9.68
N VAL A 224 3.78 -2.48 -10.56
CA VAL A 224 4.22 -2.39 -11.96
C VAL A 224 5.71 -2.07 -12.10
N PRO A 225 6.29 -1.12 -11.32
CA PRO A 225 7.73 -0.84 -11.44
C PRO A 225 8.64 -2.05 -11.24
N ALA A 226 8.28 -3.00 -10.39
CA ALA A 226 9.08 -4.21 -10.18
C ALA A 226 9.10 -5.10 -11.43
N LEU A 227 7.97 -5.15 -12.16
CA LEU A 227 7.86 -5.91 -13.41
C LEU A 227 8.60 -5.20 -14.56
N THR A 228 8.40 -3.89 -14.69
CA THR A 228 9.03 -3.11 -15.77
C THR A 228 10.55 -3.05 -15.62
N MET A 229 11.06 -3.13 -14.40
CA MET A 229 12.51 -3.22 -14.14
C MET A 229 13.10 -4.49 -14.78
N ILE A 230 12.41 -5.64 -14.62
CA ILE A 230 12.88 -6.92 -15.20
C ILE A 230 12.85 -6.82 -16.73
N SER A 231 11.72 -6.40 -17.30
CA SER A 231 11.55 -6.35 -18.77
C SER A 231 12.34 -5.21 -19.42
N GLY A 232 12.44 -4.06 -18.75
CA GLY A 232 13.09 -2.86 -19.29
C GLY A 232 14.61 -2.90 -19.26
N LEU A 233 15.20 -3.69 -18.34
CA LEU A 233 16.66 -3.81 -18.23
C LEU A 233 17.21 -5.07 -18.90
N GLY A 234 16.42 -5.71 -19.77
CA GLY A 234 16.86 -6.82 -20.60
C GLY A 234 17.18 -8.11 -19.83
N ALA A 235 16.59 -8.29 -18.64
CA ALA A 235 16.86 -9.48 -17.82
C ALA A 235 16.48 -10.77 -18.55
N PHE A 236 15.42 -10.74 -19.36
CA PHE A 236 14.91 -11.90 -20.09
C PHE A 236 15.91 -12.51 -21.08
N GLU A 237 16.88 -11.73 -21.55
CA GLU A 237 17.94 -12.24 -22.42
C GLU A 237 18.89 -13.19 -21.68
N LYS A 238 18.96 -13.07 -20.36
CA LYS A 238 19.87 -13.84 -19.50
C LYS A 238 19.16 -14.87 -18.64
N ALA A 239 17.94 -14.57 -18.19
CA ALA A 239 17.15 -15.46 -17.33
C ALA A 239 15.67 -15.17 -17.50
N VAL A 240 14.88 -16.23 -17.67
CA VAL A 240 13.42 -16.15 -17.79
C VAL A 240 12.80 -16.76 -16.50
N PRO A 241 11.80 -16.12 -15.87
CA PRO A 241 11.17 -16.69 -14.68
C PRO A 241 10.15 -17.77 -15.07
N SER A 242 10.68 -18.93 -15.47
CA SER A 242 9.94 -20.04 -16.07
C SER A 242 9.00 -20.75 -15.09
N SER A 243 9.20 -20.58 -13.79
CA SER A 243 8.33 -21.16 -12.77
C SER A 243 7.00 -20.40 -12.59
N LEU A 244 6.91 -19.16 -13.10
CA LEU A 244 5.71 -18.33 -12.89
C LEU A 244 4.50 -18.83 -13.66
N LYS A 245 3.39 -19.02 -12.95
CA LYS A 245 2.07 -19.40 -13.48
C LYS A 245 1.05 -18.27 -13.37
N THR A 246 1.17 -17.41 -12.34
CA THR A 246 0.27 -16.27 -12.12
C THR A 246 1.09 -15.01 -11.84
N ILE A 247 0.85 -13.97 -12.63
CA ILE A 247 1.50 -12.67 -12.53
C ILE A 247 0.40 -11.62 -12.36
N ALA A 248 0.14 -11.25 -11.11
CA ALA A 248 -0.80 -10.17 -10.80
C ALA A 248 0.00 -8.87 -10.59
N PHE A 249 -0.54 -7.77 -11.07
CA PHE A 249 0.11 -6.46 -10.99
C PHE A 249 -0.92 -5.38 -10.71
N GLY A 250 -0.47 -4.25 -10.21
CA GLY A 250 -1.37 -3.15 -9.90
C GLY A 250 -0.63 -1.94 -9.35
N SER A 251 -1.40 -1.03 -8.79
CA SER A 251 -0.96 0.25 -8.23
C SER A 251 -0.61 1.31 -9.28
N GLU A 252 -0.13 0.92 -10.45
CA GLU A 252 0.20 1.83 -11.55
C GLU A 252 -0.26 1.22 -12.87
N VAL A 253 -0.35 2.07 -13.91
CA VAL A 253 -0.68 1.60 -15.26
C VAL A 253 0.49 0.79 -15.81
N PHE A 254 0.24 -0.46 -16.19
CA PHE A 254 1.27 -1.31 -16.82
C PHE A 254 1.31 -0.97 -18.32
N PRO A 255 2.46 -0.49 -18.84
CA PRO A 255 2.52 -0.18 -20.27
C PRO A 255 2.31 -1.43 -21.12
N ALA A 256 1.46 -1.34 -22.14
CA ALA A 256 1.11 -2.49 -22.99
C ALA A 256 2.36 -3.12 -23.63
N ARG A 257 3.31 -2.30 -24.06
CA ARG A 257 4.60 -2.77 -24.62
C ARG A 257 5.36 -3.66 -23.61
N GLN A 258 5.37 -3.28 -22.32
CA GLN A 258 6.05 -4.07 -21.29
C GLN A 258 5.30 -5.37 -21.00
N LEU A 259 3.97 -5.31 -20.98
CA LEU A 259 3.13 -6.51 -20.83
C LEU A 259 3.37 -7.47 -22.00
N ALA A 260 3.50 -6.98 -23.24
CA ALA A 260 3.79 -7.80 -24.42
C ALA A 260 5.13 -8.52 -24.28
N LEU A 261 6.16 -7.83 -23.74
CA LEU A 261 7.45 -8.48 -23.46
C LEU A 261 7.30 -9.62 -22.43
N TRP A 262 6.59 -9.38 -21.35
CA TRP A 262 6.32 -10.42 -20.35
C TRP A 262 5.60 -11.61 -20.97
N ARG A 263 4.56 -11.39 -21.79
CA ARG A 263 3.78 -12.46 -22.44
C ARG A 263 4.63 -13.21 -23.47
N LYS A 264 5.56 -12.54 -24.13
CA LYS A 264 6.50 -13.18 -25.06
C LYS A 264 7.40 -14.20 -24.34
N TYR A 265 7.93 -13.82 -23.17
CA TYR A 265 8.92 -14.65 -22.46
C TYR A 265 8.27 -15.63 -21.47
N VAL A 266 7.08 -15.31 -20.95
CA VAL A 266 6.33 -16.18 -19.99
C VAL A 266 4.90 -16.37 -20.53
N PRO A 267 4.76 -17.01 -21.71
CA PRO A 267 3.46 -17.07 -22.42
C PRO A 267 2.38 -17.88 -21.70
N ASN A 268 2.76 -18.80 -20.85
CA ASN A 268 1.81 -19.70 -20.17
C ASN A 268 1.32 -19.15 -18.83
N ALA A 269 1.81 -17.97 -18.41
CA ALA A 269 1.35 -17.37 -17.17
C ALA A 269 0.02 -16.63 -17.37
N ARG A 270 -0.83 -16.64 -16.34
CA ARG A 270 -2.02 -15.81 -16.26
C ARG A 270 -1.61 -14.41 -15.81
N TYR A 271 -2.04 -13.39 -16.52
CA TYR A 271 -1.75 -11.99 -16.21
C TYR A 271 -3.02 -11.33 -15.68
N ILE A 272 -2.92 -10.66 -14.53
CA ILE A 272 -4.10 -10.10 -13.84
C ILE A 272 -3.78 -8.68 -13.39
N ASN A 273 -4.50 -7.69 -13.94
CA ASN A 273 -4.42 -6.31 -13.45
C ASN A 273 -5.35 -6.16 -12.25
N LEU A 274 -4.84 -5.57 -11.17
CA LEU A 274 -5.56 -5.35 -9.92
C LEU A 274 -5.65 -3.86 -9.62
N TYR A 275 -6.83 -3.39 -9.21
CA TYR A 275 -7.05 -1.99 -8.86
C TYR A 275 -7.78 -1.90 -7.52
N GLY A 276 -7.35 -0.98 -6.67
CA GLY A 276 -8.04 -0.63 -5.43
C GLY A 276 -7.20 0.24 -4.53
N PRO A 277 -7.86 1.04 -3.68
CA PRO A 277 -7.20 1.85 -2.65
C PRO A 277 -7.16 1.12 -1.31
N THR A 278 -6.27 1.54 -0.44
CA THR A 278 -6.15 1.03 0.94
C THR A 278 -7.48 1.17 1.71
N GLU A 279 -8.23 2.23 1.43
CA GLU A 279 -9.52 2.52 2.06
C GLU A 279 -10.64 1.53 1.67
N ALA A 280 -10.36 0.65 0.70
CA ALA A 280 -11.24 -0.48 0.34
C ALA A 280 -10.46 -1.80 0.40
N THR A 281 -9.65 -1.97 1.43
CA THR A 281 -8.96 -3.20 1.82
C THR A 281 -8.09 -3.77 0.68
N GLY A 282 -7.28 -2.90 0.05
CA GLY A 282 -6.28 -3.28 -0.93
C GLY A 282 -6.75 -3.26 -2.37
N MET A 283 -7.48 -4.27 -2.84
CA MET A 283 -7.92 -4.30 -4.24
C MET A 283 -9.44 -4.51 -4.31
N SER A 284 -10.06 -3.79 -5.23
CA SER A 284 -11.53 -3.78 -5.40
C SER A 284 -11.95 -4.29 -6.77
N CYS A 285 -11.07 -4.22 -7.77
CA CYS A 285 -11.35 -4.67 -9.13
C CYS A 285 -10.19 -5.49 -9.68
N TYR A 286 -10.50 -6.30 -10.67
CA TYR A 286 -9.51 -7.10 -11.38
C TYR A 286 -9.85 -7.24 -12.86
N TYR A 287 -8.82 -7.39 -13.68
CA TYR A 287 -8.94 -7.71 -15.09
C TYR A 287 -7.99 -8.86 -15.44
N VAL A 288 -8.52 -9.98 -15.89
CA VAL A 288 -7.70 -11.09 -16.40
C VAL A 288 -7.35 -10.75 -17.86
N VAL A 289 -6.07 -10.67 -18.16
CA VAL A 289 -5.58 -10.30 -19.49
C VAL A 289 -5.83 -11.46 -20.46
N ASP A 290 -6.88 -11.34 -21.25
CA ASP A 290 -7.37 -12.38 -22.15
C ASP A 290 -7.13 -12.08 -23.64
N ARG A 291 -6.52 -10.92 -23.95
CA ARG A 291 -6.27 -10.47 -25.33
C ARG A 291 -4.93 -9.75 -25.44
N GLU A 292 -4.56 -9.41 -26.65
CA GLU A 292 -3.42 -8.53 -26.93
C GLU A 292 -3.86 -7.07 -26.85
N PHE A 293 -2.92 -6.21 -26.54
CA PHE A 293 -3.12 -4.76 -26.43
C PHE A 293 -2.17 -4.06 -27.39
N LYS A 294 -2.66 -3.03 -28.08
CA LYS A 294 -1.82 -2.12 -28.89
C LYS A 294 -0.91 -1.32 -27.95
N GLU A 295 0.19 -0.81 -28.48
CA GLU A 295 1.20 -0.10 -27.65
C GLU A 295 0.63 1.11 -26.89
N ASP A 296 -0.34 1.81 -27.51
CA ASP A 296 -1.00 2.99 -26.94
C ASP A 296 -2.25 2.66 -26.11
N GLU A 297 -2.62 1.38 -26.02
CA GLU A 297 -3.84 0.96 -25.34
C GLU A 297 -3.59 0.80 -23.83
N VAL A 298 -4.55 1.30 -23.04
CA VAL A 298 -4.51 1.15 -21.57
C VAL A 298 -5.21 -0.15 -21.18
N ILE A 299 -4.57 -0.93 -20.30
CA ILE A 299 -5.12 -2.18 -19.78
C ILE A 299 -6.27 -1.84 -18.81
N PRO A 300 -7.46 -2.42 -19.00
CA PRO A 300 -8.60 -2.16 -18.11
C PRO A 300 -8.28 -2.49 -16.64
N ILE A 301 -8.94 -1.80 -15.72
CA ILE A 301 -9.00 -2.23 -14.32
C ILE A 301 -10.12 -3.26 -14.10
N GLY A 302 -10.96 -3.43 -15.11
CA GLY A 302 -11.81 -4.60 -15.32
C GLY A 302 -13.16 -4.54 -14.62
N ARG A 303 -13.37 -5.43 -13.65
CA ARG A 303 -14.66 -5.58 -12.95
C ARG A 303 -14.44 -5.75 -11.45
N PRO A 304 -15.43 -5.36 -10.63
CA PRO A 304 -15.29 -5.51 -9.18
C PRO A 304 -15.23 -6.98 -8.76
N PHE A 305 -14.62 -7.22 -7.61
CA PHE A 305 -14.71 -8.52 -6.91
C PHE A 305 -16.16 -8.76 -6.46
N PRO A 306 -16.58 -10.02 -6.24
CA PRO A 306 -17.84 -10.28 -5.56
C PRO A 306 -17.93 -9.52 -4.23
N ASN A 307 -19.13 -9.14 -3.83
CA ASN A 307 -19.43 -8.32 -2.65
C ASN A 307 -18.85 -6.89 -2.70
N THR A 308 -18.30 -6.48 -3.85
CA THR A 308 -17.82 -5.12 -4.10
C THR A 308 -18.62 -4.52 -5.25
N GLY A 309 -19.12 -3.30 -5.09
CA GLY A 309 -19.79 -2.56 -6.14
C GLY A 309 -19.00 -1.32 -6.52
N ILE A 310 -19.02 -0.99 -7.80
CA ILE A 310 -18.42 0.24 -8.33
C ILE A 310 -19.54 1.13 -8.85
N LEU A 311 -19.51 2.39 -8.46
CA LEU A 311 -20.35 3.46 -8.99
C LEU A 311 -19.43 4.47 -9.65
N LEU A 312 -19.82 4.96 -10.83
CA LEU A 312 -19.12 6.08 -11.48
C LEU A 312 -20.03 7.31 -11.34
N LEU A 313 -19.64 8.23 -10.47
CA LEU A 313 -20.49 9.37 -10.12
C LEU A 313 -19.91 10.69 -10.64
N ASN A 314 -20.78 11.54 -11.18
CA ASN A 314 -20.44 12.91 -11.55
C ASN A 314 -20.44 13.83 -10.30
N GLU A 315 -20.20 15.11 -10.49
CA GLU A 315 -20.14 16.09 -9.38
C GLU A 315 -21.48 16.28 -8.67
N ASP A 316 -22.59 16.02 -9.37
CA ASP A 316 -23.95 16.09 -8.78
C ASP A 316 -24.33 14.81 -8.02
N GLY A 317 -23.44 13.80 -7.98
CA GLY A 317 -23.71 12.50 -7.35
C GLY A 317 -24.61 11.58 -8.18
N LYS A 318 -24.73 11.82 -9.49
CA LYS A 318 -25.49 10.98 -10.41
C LYS A 318 -24.55 10.01 -11.14
N GLU A 319 -25.06 8.84 -11.47
CA GLU A 319 -24.31 7.87 -12.23
C GLU A 319 -24.11 8.37 -13.68
N VAL A 320 -22.88 8.23 -14.20
CA VAL A 320 -22.55 8.64 -15.57
C VAL A 320 -22.93 7.55 -16.58
N THR A 321 -23.11 7.93 -17.82
CA THR A 321 -23.40 6.97 -18.89
C THR A 321 -22.11 6.37 -19.46
N GLN A 322 -22.26 5.32 -20.28
CA GLN A 322 -21.12 4.64 -20.91
C GLN A 322 -20.25 5.64 -21.69
N GLY A 323 -18.94 5.57 -21.49
CA GLY A 323 -17.96 6.47 -22.12
C GLY A 323 -17.73 7.78 -21.36
N GLU A 324 -18.67 8.19 -20.50
CA GLU A 324 -18.48 9.39 -19.67
C GLU A 324 -17.59 9.11 -18.46
N LYS A 325 -16.77 10.10 -18.09
CA LYS A 325 -15.91 9.99 -16.92
C LYS A 325 -16.67 10.35 -15.64
N GLY A 326 -16.58 9.47 -14.65
CA GLY A 326 -17.10 9.71 -13.31
C GLY A 326 -16.09 9.36 -12.25
N GLU A 327 -16.27 9.85 -11.03
CA GLU A 327 -15.45 9.42 -9.90
C GLU A 327 -15.76 7.97 -9.56
N ILE A 328 -14.72 7.15 -9.48
CA ILE A 328 -14.86 5.76 -9.05
C ILE A 328 -15.19 5.77 -7.55
N CYS A 329 -16.38 5.30 -7.21
CA CYS A 329 -16.84 5.15 -5.84
C CYS A 329 -17.02 3.68 -5.53
N ILE A 330 -16.53 3.23 -4.38
CA ILE A 330 -16.53 1.80 -4.02
C ILE A 330 -17.52 1.58 -2.89
N ARG A 331 -18.35 0.54 -3.02
CA ARG A 331 -19.27 0.09 -1.96
C ARG A 331 -19.08 -1.40 -1.69
N GLY A 332 -19.55 -1.85 -0.55
CA GLY A 332 -19.54 -3.26 -0.18
C GLY A 332 -18.64 -3.57 1.02
N THR A 333 -18.45 -4.86 1.26
CA THR A 333 -17.74 -5.38 2.44
C THR A 333 -16.28 -4.98 2.51
N ALA A 334 -15.65 -4.68 1.37
CA ALA A 334 -14.25 -4.26 1.31
C ALA A 334 -14.01 -2.83 1.86
N VAL A 335 -15.05 -1.99 1.91
CA VAL A 335 -14.93 -0.59 2.41
C VAL A 335 -14.53 -0.63 3.87
N THR A 336 -13.45 0.07 4.21
CA THR A 336 -12.88 0.07 5.57
C THR A 336 -13.68 0.94 6.54
N MET A 337 -13.27 0.94 7.80
CA MET A 337 -13.95 1.68 8.88
C MET A 337 -13.64 3.19 8.86
N GLY A 338 -12.83 3.65 7.91
CA GLY A 338 -12.40 5.05 7.81
C GLY A 338 -11.02 5.30 8.41
N TYR A 339 -10.78 6.56 8.77
CA TYR A 339 -9.47 7.01 9.25
C TYR A 339 -9.44 7.11 10.77
N TYR A 340 -8.48 6.46 11.39
CA TYR A 340 -8.30 6.37 12.84
C TYR A 340 -8.21 7.77 13.47
N ARG A 341 -9.12 8.08 14.38
CA ARG A 341 -9.21 9.39 15.10
C ARG A 341 -9.27 10.61 14.18
N GLN A 342 -9.76 10.44 12.95
CA GLN A 342 -9.93 11.55 12.00
C GLN A 342 -11.37 11.53 11.44
N PRO A 343 -12.39 11.83 12.28
CA PRO A 343 -13.79 11.71 11.85
C PRO A 343 -14.17 12.68 10.72
N GLU A 344 -13.62 13.89 10.70
CA GLU A 344 -13.88 14.87 9.63
C GLU A 344 -13.37 14.38 8.28
N LYS A 345 -12.15 13.85 8.24
CA LYS A 345 -11.59 13.27 7.00
C LYS A 345 -12.37 12.03 6.58
N THR A 346 -12.81 11.22 7.55
CA THR A 346 -13.64 10.05 7.28
C THR A 346 -14.94 10.49 6.61
N ALA A 347 -15.65 11.45 7.21
CA ALA A 347 -16.91 11.94 6.67
C ALA A 347 -16.78 12.58 5.27
N GLY A 348 -15.60 13.11 4.94
CA GLY A 348 -15.33 13.69 3.61
C GLY A 348 -15.12 12.65 2.50
N SER A 349 -14.70 11.44 2.87
CA SER A 349 -14.35 10.39 1.90
C SER A 349 -15.29 9.18 1.92
N PHE A 350 -15.83 8.85 3.10
CA PHE A 350 -16.76 7.75 3.33
C PHE A 350 -18.14 8.37 3.52
N VAL A 351 -18.92 8.39 2.45
CA VAL A 351 -20.18 9.17 2.40
C VAL A 351 -21.36 8.26 2.15
N GLN A 352 -22.55 8.76 2.46
CA GLN A 352 -23.80 8.09 2.08
C GLN A 352 -23.85 7.98 0.54
N ASN A 353 -24.21 6.80 0.04
CA ASN A 353 -24.46 6.60 -1.39
C ASN A 353 -25.58 7.56 -1.86
N PRO A 354 -25.30 8.53 -2.74
CA PRO A 354 -26.32 9.48 -3.16
C PRO A 354 -27.45 8.85 -3.99
N LEU A 355 -27.23 7.65 -4.52
CA LEU A 355 -28.23 6.92 -5.30
C LEU A 355 -29.18 6.10 -4.43
N ASN A 356 -28.82 5.90 -3.14
CA ASN A 356 -29.63 5.13 -2.18
C ASN A 356 -30.14 6.06 -1.09
N LYS A 357 -31.46 6.30 -1.07
CA LYS A 357 -32.12 7.18 -0.10
C LYS A 357 -32.92 6.41 0.97
N ASP A 358 -33.00 5.08 0.82
CA ASP A 358 -33.90 4.28 1.62
C ASP A 358 -33.26 3.75 2.93
N TYR A 359 -31.93 3.57 2.92
CA TYR A 359 -31.20 3.08 4.09
C TYR A 359 -29.72 3.51 4.02
N PRO A 360 -29.04 3.52 5.18
CA PRO A 360 -27.62 3.88 5.21
C PRO A 360 -26.77 2.91 4.38
N GLU A 361 -26.07 3.42 3.37
CA GLU A 361 -25.13 2.66 2.54
C GLU A 361 -23.91 3.53 2.31
N ILE A 362 -22.82 3.20 2.98
CA ILE A 362 -21.57 3.97 2.88
C ILE A 362 -20.80 3.57 1.63
N ILE A 363 -20.36 4.57 0.87
CA ILE A 363 -19.45 4.39 -0.25
C ILE A 363 -18.15 5.14 0.05
N TYR A 364 -17.05 4.65 -0.50
CA TYR A 364 -15.76 5.34 -0.45
C TYR A 364 -15.51 6.05 -1.79
N LYS A 365 -15.29 7.36 -1.74
CA LYS A 365 -14.94 8.23 -2.89
C LYS A 365 -13.43 8.17 -3.07
N THR A 366 -12.97 7.59 -4.18
CA THR A 366 -11.53 7.31 -4.37
C THR A 366 -10.71 8.52 -4.80
N GLY A 367 -11.33 9.51 -5.42
CA GLY A 367 -10.64 10.59 -6.11
C GLY A 367 -10.10 10.18 -7.49
N ASP A 368 -10.26 8.91 -7.87
CA ASP A 368 -9.89 8.39 -9.19
C ASP A 368 -11.07 8.59 -10.15
N LEU A 369 -10.80 9.03 -11.39
CA LEU A 369 -11.77 9.09 -12.46
C LEU A 369 -11.66 7.86 -13.35
N GLY A 370 -12.81 7.28 -13.70
CA GLY A 370 -12.90 6.14 -14.60
C GLY A 370 -14.06 6.27 -15.56
N TYR A 371 -14.14 5.34 -16.49
CA TYR A 371 -15.25 5.24 -17.44
C TYR A 371 -15.39 3.80 -17.93
N TYR A 372 -16.56 3.42 -18.43
CA TYR A 372 -16.74 2.14 -19.09
C TYR A 372 -16.50 2.31 -20.58
N ASN A 373 -15.60 1.51 -21.15
CA ASN A 373 -15.32 1.51 -22.59
C ASN A 373 -16.45 0.78 -23.36
N ASP A 374 -16.32 0.69 -24.70
CA ASP A 374 -17.32 0.05 -25.57
C ASP A 374 -17.52 -1.45 -25.30
N ARG A 375 -16.59 -2.08 -24.57
CA ARG A 375 -16.67 -3.49 -24.18
C ARG A 375 -17.27 -3.66 -22.77
N GLY A 376 -17.68 -2.57 -22.14
CA GLY A 376 -18.17 -2.60 -20.75
C GLY A 376 -17.05 -2.83 -19.71
N GLU A 377 -15.79 -2.65 -20.09
CA GLU A 377 -14.65 -2.80 -19.19
C GLU A 377 -14.39 -1.47 -18.46
N LEU A 378 -14.20 -1.51 -17.15
CA LEU A 378 -13.88 -0.32 -16.39
C LEU A 378 -12.44 0.12 -16.66
N MET A 379 -12.28 1.37 -17.07
CA MET A 379 -11.00 2.00 -17.39
C MET A 379 -10.63 3.04 -16.34
N PHE A 380 -9.37 3.10 -15.96
CA PHE A 380 -8.82 4.20 -15.16
C PHE A 380 -8.49 5.36 -16.12
N ALA A 381 -8.92 6.58 -15.79
CA ALA A 381 -8.67 7.75 -16.64
C ALA A 381 -7.61 8.69 -16.03
N SER A 382 -7.81 9.16 -14.81
CA SER A 382 -6.91 10.12 -14.15
C SER A 382 -7.27 10.26 -12.67
N ARG A 383 -6.61 11.18 -11.98
CA ARG A 383 -6.98 11.59 -10.61
C ARG A 383 -7.64 12.97 -10.63
N LYS A 384 -8.54 13.21 -9.67
CA LYS A 384 -9.16 14.54 -9.41
C LYS A 384 -8.20 15.46 -8.63
N ASP A 385 -7.22 14.87 -7.93
CA ASP A 385 -6.31 15.58 -7.01
C ASP A 385 -4.84 15.44 -7.45
N TYR A 386 -3.93 15.92 -6.64
CA TYR A 386 -2.48 15.88 -6.91
C TYR A 386 -1.78 14.69 -6.24
N GLN A 387 -2.54 13.69 -5.92
CA GLN A 387 -1.99 12.41 -5.45
C GLN A 387 -1.39 11.65 -6.62
N ILE A 388 -0.21 11.08 -6.40
CA ILE A 388 0.50 10.31 -7.43
C ILE A 388 0.77 8.88 -6.95
N LYS A 389 1.06 8.02 -7.89
CA LYS A 389 1.64 6.71 -7.62
C LYS A 389 3.07 6.73 -8.15
N HIS A 390 4.04 6.51 -7.27
CA HIS A 390 5.47 6.62 -7.61
C HIS A 390 6.22 5.44 -6.98
N MET A 391 6.82 4.63 -7.84
CA MET A 391 7.56 3.43 -7.42
C MET A 391 6.70 2.47 -6.57
N GLY A 392 5.40 2.39 -6.87
CA GLY A 392 4.46 1.55 -6.14
C GLY A 392 3.89 2.17 -4.87
N HIS A 393 4.32 3.37 -4.50
CA HIS A 393 3.84 4.09 -3.31
C HIS A 393 2.81 5.14 -3.70
N ARG A 394 1.78 5.27 -2.87
CA ARG A 394 0.76 6.33 -2.97
C ARG A 394 1.30 7.55 -2.24
N ILE A 395 1.47 8.67 -2.94
CA ILE A 395 2.08 9.89 -2.40
C ILE A 395 1.15 11.08 -2.62
N GLU A 396 0.86 11.78 -1.55
CA GLU A 396 0.22 13.11 -1.59
C GLU A 396 1.34 14.14 -1.81
N LEU A 397 1.35 14.82 -2.95
CA LEU A 397 2.34 15.87 -3.19
C LEU A 397 2.27 16.96 -2.12
N GLY A 398 1.07 17.22 -1.58
CA GLY A 398 0.88 18.15 -0.48
C GLY A 398 1.64 17.81 0.80
N GLU A 399 1.97 16.54 1.04
CA GLU A 399 2.78 16.14 2.20
C GLU A 399 4.22 16.62 2.05
N ILE A 400 4.76 16.58 0.83
CA ILE A 400 6.10 17.09 0.53
C ILE A 400 6.09 18.63 0.65
N GLU A 401 5.07 19.26 0.06
CA GLU A 401 4.89 20.72 0.09
C GLU A 401 4.76 21.21 1.54
N GLY A 402 3.95 20.55 2.34
CA GLY A 402 3.78 20.87 3.76
C GLY A 402 5.10 20.76 4.52
N SER A 403 5.91 19.74 4.21
CA SER A 403 7.22 19.57 4.85
C SER A 403 8.19 20.69 4.48
N VAL A 404 8.29 21.05 3.20
CA VAL A 404 9.23 22.10 2.78
C VAL A 404 8.78 23.50 3.28
N ASN A 405 7.48 23.72 3.34
CA ASN A 405 6.92 25.00 3.84
C ASN A 405 7.16 25.21 5.34
N CYS A 406 7.63 24.20 6.07
CA CYS A 406 8.06 24.35 7.47
C CYS A 406 9.48 24.92 7.60
N MET A 407 10.23 25.08 6.50
CA MET A 407 11.57 25.67 6.55
C MET A 407 11.48 27.19 6.65
N GLU A 408 12.18 27.74 7.63
CA GLU A 408 12.08 29.16 8.03
C GLU A 408 12.32 30.17 6.90
N LYS A 409 13.19 29.85 5.94
CA LYS A 409 13.56 30.76 4.84
C LYS A 409 12.88 30.41 3.52
N ILE A 410 11.87 29.54 3.54
CA ILE A 410 11.09 29.16 2.36
C ILE A 410 9.78 29.97 2.38
N ALA A 411 9.55 30.72 1.31
CA ALA A 411 8.30 31.48 1.12
C ALA A 411 7.17 30.59 0.59
N GLY A 412 7.51 29.48 -0.07
CA GLY A 412 6.54 28.51 -0.57
C GLY A 412 7.18 27.43 -1.41
N GLY A 413 6.57 26.24 -1.38
CA GLY A 413 6.99 25.11 -2.18
C GLY A 413 5.79 24.43 -2.86
N CYS A 414 5.99 23.94 -4.07
CA CYS A 414 4.97 23.23 -4.84
C CYS A 414 5.60 22.11 -5.66
N CYS A 415 4.98 20.93 -5.62
CA CYS A 415 5.47 19.76 -6.34
C CYS A 415 4.66 19.50 -7.61
N ILE A 416 5.35 19.08 -8.66
CA ILE A 416 4.73 18.50 -9.83
C ILE A 416 5.31 17.09 -10.04
N TYR A 417 4.63 16.28 -10.83
CA TYR A 417 5.10 14.96 -11.18
C TYR A 417 5.35 14.86 -12.67
N ASP A 418 6.56 14.44 -13.01
CA ASP A 418 6.97 14.15 -14.39
C ASP A 418 6.63 12.69 -14.68
N GLU A 419 5.57 12.49 -15.46
CA GLU A 419 5.04 11.16 -15.80
C GLU A 419 5.99 10.36 -16.70
N GLU A 420 6.77 11.05 -17.54
CA GLU A 420 7.70 10.39 -18.47
C GLU A 420 8.96 9.92 -17.75
N LYS A 421 9.59 10.84 -17.02
CA LYS A 421 10.84 10.56 -16.30
C LYS A 421 10.60 9.89 -14.94
N LYS A 422 9.33 9.76 -14.55
CA LYS A 422 8.89 9.21 -13.24
C LYS A 422 9.62 9.91 -12.08
N LYS A 423 9.56 11.25 -12.05
CA LYS A 423 10.25 12.07 -11.04
C LYS A 423 9.31 13.05 -10.36
N ILE A 424 9.48 13.17 -9.06
CA ILE A 424 8.87 14.26 -8.27
C ILE A 424 9.80 15.46 -8.44
N VAL A 425 9.24 16.60 -8.86
CA VAL A 425 9.96 17.86 -9.05
C VAL A 425 9.40 18.85 -8.05
N LEU A 426 10.25 19.42 -7.19
CA LEU A 426 9.88 20.44 -6.23
C LEU A 426 10.36 21.80 -6.72
N PHE A 427 9.43 22.71 -6.92
CA PHE A 427 9.71 24.15 -7.10
C PHE A 427 9.57 24.83 -5.74
N TYR A 428 10.51 25.69 -5.38
CA TYR A 428 10.43 26.43 -4.11
C TYR A 428 10.97 27.86 -4.28
N ALA A 429 10.38 28.78 -3.54
CA ALA A 429 10.81 30.18 -3.46
C ALA A 429 11.37 30.42 -2.06
N GLY A 430 12.56 31.01 -1.96
CA GLY A 430 13.20 31.29 -0.68
C GLY A 430 14.72 31.32 -0.78
N GLU A 431 15.36 31.76 0.31
CA GLU A 431 16.81 31.95 0.39
C GLU A 431 17.51 30.72 1.02
N VAL A 432 17.25 29.52 0.45
CA VAL A 432 17.80 28.26 0.93
C VAL A 432 18.40 27.50 -0.25
N GLN A 433 19.59 26.98 -0.08
CA GLN A 433 20.26 26.22 -1.14
C GLN A 433 19.57 24.85 -1.34
N PRO A 434 19.53 24.33 -2.59
CA PRO A 434 18.88 23.03 -2.85
C PRO A 434 19.42 21.88 -2.00
N ALA A 435 20.70 21.87 -1.67
CA ALA A 435 21.30 20.84 -0.82
C ALA A 435 20.73 20.85 0.61
N GLU A 436 20.44 22.04 1.16
CA GLU A 436 19.85 22.21 2.48
C GLU A 436 18.38 21.75 2.49
N VAL A 437 17.62 22.11 1.43
CA VAL A 437 16.24 21.66 1.25
C VAL A 437 16.20 20.13 1.18
N LEU A 438 17.10 19.54 0.39
CA LEU A 438 17.18 18.10 0.22
C LEU A 438 17.51 17.38 1.55
N ALA A 439 18.47 17.91 2.31
CA ALA A 439 18.86 17.36 3.61
C ALA A 439 17.66 17.39 4.58
N PHE A 440 16.97 18.52 4.66
CA PHE A 440 15.79 18.71 5.53
C PHE A 440 14.67 17.71 5.18
N LEU A 441 14.38 17.55 3.89
CA LEU A 441 13.33 16.62 3.45
C LEU A 441 13.70 15.17 3.73
N LYS A 442 14.96 14.78 3.61
CA LYS A 442 15.42 13.40 3.91
C LYS A 442 15.25 13.03 5.39
N GLU A 443 15.32 14.00 6.28
CA GLU A 443 15.09 13.77 7.72
C GLU A 443 13.61 13.54 8.06
N ARG A 444 12.70 14.03 7.22
CA ARG A 444 11.26 14.08 7.50
C ARG A 444 10.44 13.09 6.69
N LEU A 445 10.84 12.85 5.44
CA LEU A 445 10.05 12.05 4.49
C LEU A 445 10.69 10.70 4.20
N PRO A 446 9.89 9.68 3.98
CA PRO A 446 10.41 8.41 3.44
C PRO A 446 11.16 8.65 2.13
N ARG A 447 12.16 7.84 1.88
CA ARG A 447 13.05 7.98 0.74
C ARG A 447 12.31 8.10 -0.61
N TYR A 448 11.22 7.36 -0.79
CA TYR A 448 10.44 7.37 -2.04
C TYR A 448 9.65 8.67 -2.25
N MET A 449 9.52 9.51 -1.22
CA MET A 449 8.83 10.81 -1.31
C MET A 449 9.80 11.97 -1.55
N VAL A 450 11.10 11.76 -1.41
CA VAL A 450 12.10 12.82 -1.55
C VAL A 450 12.18 13.22 -3.04
N PRO A 451 11.98 14.50 -3.39
CA PRO A 451 12.02 14.93 -4.79
C PRO A 451 13.35 14.60 -5.49
N GLY A 452 13.27 14.09 -6.71
CA GLY A 452 14.44 13.81 -7.54
C GLY A 452 15.01 15.04 -8.23
N VAL A 453 14.22 16.11 -8.31
CA VAL A 453 14.62 17.39 -8.93
C VAL A 453 14.15 18.53 -8.05
N LEU A 454 15.03 19.50 -7.76
CA LEU A 454 14.70 20.73 -7.03
C LEU A 454 14.95 21.92 -7.95
N ARG A 455 14.01 22.87 -7.95
CA ARG A 455 14.07 24.10 -8.76
C ARG A 455 13.78 25.29 -7.85
N GLN A 456 14.81 26.09 -7.60
CA GLN A 456 14.64 27.37 -6.90
C GLN A 456 14.11 28.40 -7.89
N VAL A 457 13.08 29.15 -7.49
CA VAL A 457 12.47 30.21 -8.31
C VAL A 457 12.34 31.47 -7.46
N ASP A 458 12.31 32.64 -8.10
CA ASP A 458 12.12 33.90 -7.37
C ASP A 458 10.75 33.96 -6.69
N ARG A 459 9.73 33.44 -7.38
CA ARG A 459 8.37 33.30 -6.85
C ARG A 459 7.61 32.18 -7.57
N LEU A 460 6.71 31.54 -6.87
CA LEU A 460 5.81 30.54 -7.46
C LEU A 460 4.74 31.27 -8.31
N PRO A 461 4.46 30.80 -9.54
CA PRO A 461 3.38 31.38 -10.33
C PRO A 461 2.03 31.11 -9.68
N LEU A 462 1.13 32.10 -9.75
CA LEU A 462 -0.21 31.99 -9.17
C LEU A 462 -1.27 32.09 -10.27
N THR A 463 -2.36 31.35 -10.07
CA THR A 463 -3.58 31.47 -10.87
C THR A 463 -4.27 32.80 -10.53
N LEU A 464 -5.29 33.17 -11.31
CA LEU A 464 -6.12 34.37 -11.04
C LEU A 464 -6.77 34.36 -9.65
N ASN A 465 -6.96 33.17 -9.08
CA ASN A 465 -7.58 32.99 -7.76
C ASN A 465 -6.53 32.90 -6.63
N GLY A 466 -5.26 33.21 -6.90
CA GLY A 466 -4.20 33.25 -5.90
C GLY A 466 -3.64 31.89 -5.48
N LYS A 467 -4.00 30.80 -6.15
CA LYS A 467 -3.44 29.46 -5.90
C LYS A 467 -2.20 29.25 -6.78
N VAL A 468 -1.27 28.40 -6.33
CA VAL A 468 -0.10 28.07 -7.15
C VAL A 468 -0.54 27.40 -8.45
N ASP A 469 -0.03 27.91 -9.57
CA ASP A 469 -0.33 27.44 -10.91
C ASP A 469 0.61 26.30 -11.31
N ARG A 470 0.17 25.06 -11.03
CA ARG A 470 0.94 23.86 -11.36
C ARG A 470 1.08 23.61 -12.87
N MET A 471 0.12 24.09 -13.66
CA MET A 471 0.24 23.95 -15.13
C MET A 471 1.42 24.76 -15.64
N LYS A 472 1.53 26.01 -15.16
CA LYS A 472 2.65 26.86 -15.50
C LYS A 472 3.98 26.30 -15.01
N LEU A 473 4.01 25.67 -13.83
CA LEU A 473 5.22 24.98 -13.33
C LEU A 473 5.61 23.79 -14.24
N LYS A 474 4.63 23.06 -14.75
CA LYS A 474 4.89 21.97 -15.71
C LYS A 474 5.45 22.50 -17.02
N GLU A 475 4.92 23.61 -17.53
CA GLU A 475 5.41 24.27 -18.74
C GLU A 475 6.87 24.74 -18.55
N MET A 476 7.17 25.39 -17.42
CA MET A 476 8.54 25.82 -17.08
C MET A 476 9.52 24.64 -17.07
N TYR A 477 9.10 23.51 -16.47
CA TYR A 477 9.92 22.30 -16.41
C TYR A 477 10.11 21.65 -17.77
N ALA A 478 9.07 21.64 -18.61
CA ALA A 478 9.13 21.06 -19.96
C ALA A 478 9.98 21.90 -20.93
N GLY A 479 10.12 23.21 -20.68
CA GLY A 479 10.94 24.12 -21.48
C GLY A 479 12.44 24.02 -21.22
N GLU A 480 12.86 23.24 -20.21
CA GLU A 480 14.27 23.00 -19.86
C GLU A 480 14.77 21.71 -20.54
#